data_e32b0be79fff359fd1124c0cb5fcc05c
#
_entry.id   e32b0be79fff359fd1124c0cb5fcc05c
#
_cell.length_a   1.000
_cell.length_b   1.000
_cell.length_c   1.000
_cell.angle_alpha   90.00
_cell.angle_beta   90.00
_cell.angle_gamma   90.00
#
_symmetry.space_group_name_H-M   'P 1'
#
loop_
_entity.id
_entity.type
_entity.pdbx_description
1 polymer ?
#
loop_
_entity_poly.entity_id
_entity_poly.type
_entity_poly.pdbx_seq_one_letter_code
_entity_poly.pdbx_strand_id
1 'polypeptide(L)'
;MEVELKFLVEDQIARERILSDKHLAEIMDKGSLEEIDMSAVYFDTADLDLCNNEIAFRVRRENGQPIATLKWGGKVENGLHMRGELNVSVNEEYAKNPSLSIFKGSEIYEEIEKAACDKPLKPLLEANCVRKQMRVDTGKSISVVSLDLGEIVTSKGNAPISELEVELYSGDEDDMIALGRELATKYNLKEGAKSKFRVGLELLGYKKENKL
;
A
#
# COMPACT_ATOMS: atom_id res chain seq x y z
N MET A 1 -11.13 -7.27 2.63
CA MET A 1 -9.96 -7.23 3.54
C MET A 1 -8.74 -7.48 2.69
N GLU A 2 -7.73 -6.62 2.77
CA GLU A 2 -6.43 -6.76 2.12
C GLU A 2 -5.53 -7.62 3.01
N VAL A 3 -4.82 -8.57 2.39
CA VAL A 3 -3.81 -9.43 3.05
C VAL A 3 -2.56 -9.39 2.18
N GLU A 4 -1.48 -8.78 2.70
CA GLU A 4 -0.22 -8.63 1.97
C GLU A 4 0.99 -8.95 2.85
N LEU A 5 2.00 -9.58 2.27
CA LEU A 5 3.35 -9.62 2.81
C LEU A 5 4.19 -8.52 2.19
N LYS A 6 4.91 -7.78 3.03
CA LYS A 6 5.80 -6.70 2.62
C LYS A 6 7.22 -6.94 3.06
N PHE A 7 8.16 -6.68 2.15
CA PHE A 7 9.59 -6.78 2.39
C PHE A 7 10.32 -5.56 1.86
N LEU A 8 11.38 -5.15 2.54
CA LEU A 8 12.30 -4.13 2.08
C LEU A 8 13.36 -4.76 1.17
N VAL A 9 13.59 -4.16 0.01
CA VAL A 9 14.56 -4.63 -0.98
C VAL A 9 15.74 -3.64 -1.03
N GLU A 10 16.71 -3.82 -0.14
CA GLU A 10 17.86 -2.92 -0.03
C GLU A 10 18.91 -3.18 -1.12
N ASP A 11 19.10 -4.45 -1.53
CA ASP A 11 20.09 -4.85 -2.50
C ASP A 11 19.64 -4.58 -3.94
N GLN A 12 20.48 -3.89 -4.72
CA GLN A 12 20.21 -3.58 -6.12
C GLN A 12 20.10 -4.85 -6.98
N ILE A 13 20.93 -5.86 -6.73
CA ILE A 13 20.91 -7.13 -7.48
C ILE A 13 19.58 -7.85 -7.25
N ALA A 14 19.07 -7.81 -6.00
CA ALA A 14 17.76 -8.38 -5.68
C ALA A 14 16.65 -7.66 -6.47
N ARG A 15 16.66 -6.31 -6.55
CA ARG A 15 15.68 -5.53 -7.33
C ARG A 15 15.61 -5.95 -8.80
N GLU A 16 16.77 -6.23 -9.41
CA GLU A 16 16.87 -6.61 -10.82
C GLU A 16 16.42 -8.07 -11.08
N ARG A 17 16.52 -8.94 -10.09
CA ARG A 17 16.34 -10.38 -10.24
C ARG A 17 15.01 -10.93 -9.77
N ILE A 18 14.36 -10.29 -8.79
CA ILE A 18 13.13 -10.81 -8.18
C ILE A 18 12.05 -11.10 -9.23
N LEU A 19 11.74 -10.12 -10.08
CA LEU A 19 10.68 -10.29 -11.09
C LEU A 19 11.10 -11.17 -12.29
N SER A 20 12.37 -11.57 -12.35
CA SER A 20 12.90 -12.54 -13.30
C SER A 20 13.17 -13.90 -12.65
N ASP A 21 12.64 -14.12 -11.46
CA ASP A 21 12.77 -15.38 -10.74
C ASP A 21 12.17 -16.53 -11.53
N LYS A 22 12.87 -17.68 -11.56
CA LYS A 22 12.42 -18.83 -12.33
C LYS A 22 11.09 -19.40 -11.82
N HIS A 23 10.92 -19.48 -10.51
CA HIS A 23 9.68 -19.97 -9.92
C HIS A 23 8.54 -19.02 -10.24
N LEU A 24 8.72 -17.69 -10.07
CA LEU A 24 7.70 -16.72 -10.48
C LEU A 24 7.36 -16.82 -11.97
N ALA A 25 8.36 -17.00 -12.84
CA ALA A 25 8.14 -17.14 -14.28
C ALA A 25 7.34 -18.41 -14.65
N GLU A 26 7.47 -19.49 -13.87
CA GLU A 26 6.73 -20.75 -14.07
C GLU A 26 5.26 -20.64 -13.66
N ILE A 27 4.95 -19.88 -12.60
CA ILE A 27 3.60 -19.72 -12.05
C ILE A 27 2.91 -18.41 -12.47
N MET A 28 3.59 -17.56 -13.26
CA MET A 28 3.04 -16.28 -13.70
C MET A 28 1.93 -16.48 -14.73
N ASP A 29 0.82 -15.77 -14.55
CA ASP A 29 -0.20 -15.64 -15.59
C ASP A 29 0.38 -14.94 -16.81
N LYS A 30 0.26 -15.56 -17.96
CA LYS A 30 0.82 -15.03 -19.21
C LYS A 30 0.27 -13.64 -19.52
N GLY A 31 1.20 -12.68 -19.70
CA GLY A 31 0.85 -11.30 -20.05
C GLY A 31 0.42 -10.44 -18.86
N SER A 32 0.54 -10.93 -17.62
CA SER A 32 0.21 -10.15 -16.42
C SER A 32 1.35 -9.25 -15.92
N LEU A 33 2.57 -9.43 -16.45
CA LEU A 33 3.68 -8.53 -16.09
C LEU A 33 3.45 -7.16 -16.70
N GLU A 34 3.35 -6.15 -15.84
CA GLU A 34 3.12 -4.77 -16.22
C GLU A 34 3.94 -3.79 -15.39
N GLU A 35 4.11 -2.59 -15.92
CA GLU A 35 4.73 -1.46 -15.24
C GLU A 35 3.71 -0.34 -15.10
N ILE A 36 3.56 0.20 -13.89
CA ILE A 36 2.56 1.18 -13.53
C ILE A 36 3.26 2.38 -12.91
N ASP A 37 3.07 3.56 -13.50
CA ASP A 37 3.42 4.82 -12.85
C ASP A 37 2.40 5.12 -11.75
N MET A 38 2.86 5.17 -10.51
CA MET A 38 2.02 5.42 -9.35
C MET A 38 2.39 6.73 -8.66
N SER A 39 1.42 7.58 -8.46
CA SER A 39 1.52 8.73 -7.58
C SER A 39 0.36 8.75 -6.60
N ALA A 40 0.61 8.98 -5.33
CA ALA A 40 -0.41 9.02 -4.30
C ALA A 40 -0.23 10.23 -3.41
N VAL A 41 -1.31 10.97 -3.17
CA VAL A 41 -1.37 12.04 -2.16
C VAL A 41 -2.21 11.54 -1.00
N TYR A 42 -1.67 11.58 0.20
CA TYR A 42 -2.38 11.25 1.42
C TYR A 42 -2.97 12.50 2.05
N PHE A 43 -4.19 12.37 2.53
CA PHE A 43 -4.98 13.46 3.10
C PHE A 43 -5.41 13.14 4.54
N ASP A 44 -5.44 14.15 5.38
CA ASP A 44 -6.02 14.09 6.71
C ASP A 44 -6.54 15.48 7.11
N THR A 45 -7.22 15.59 8.24
CA THR A 45 -7.52 16.86 8.86
C THR A 45 -6.25 17.51 9.43
N ALA A 46 -6.32 18.78 9.80
CA ALA A 46 -5.18 19.46 10.43
C ALA A 46 -4.73 18.82 11.75
N ASP A 47 -5.66 18.15 12.45
CA ASP A 47 -5.43 17.50 13.73
C ASP A 47 -5.11 16.01 13.61
N LEU A 48 -4.97 15.48 12.37
CA LEU A 48 -4.73 14.07 12.05
C LEU A 48 -5.84 13.14 12.59
N ASP A 49 -7.07 13.58 12.49
CA ASP A 49 -8.21 12.84 13.05
C ASP A 49 -8.40 11.46 12.43
N LEU A 50 -8.17 11.31 11.11
CA LEU A 50 -8.23 10.01 10.46
C LEU A 50 -7.11 9.09 10.97
N CYS A 51 -5.87 9.58 10.97
CA CYS A 51 -4.71 8.83 11.45
C CYS A 51 -4.86 8.40 12.91
N ASN A 52 -5.40 9.28 13.78
CA ASN A 52 -5.66 8.98 15.19
C ASN A 52 -6.69 7.87 15.38
N ASN A 53 -7.57 7.65 14.40
CA ASN A 53 -8.55 6.58 14.34
C ASN A 53 -8.10 5.39 13.46
N GLU A 54 -6.79 5.27 13.17
CA GLU A 54 -6.21 4.19 12.36
C GLU A 54 -6.75 4.11 10.93
N ILE A 55 -7.12 5.26 10.38
CA ILE A 55 -7.63 5.40 9.01
C ILE A 55 -6.58 6.14 8.18
N ALA A 56 -6.30 5.65 6.98
CA ALA A 56 -5.50 6.34 5.99
C ALA A 56 -6.36 6.60 4.75
N PHE A 57 -6.43 7.86 4.33
CA PHE A 57 -7.10 8.26 3.10
C PHE A 57 -6.09 8.79 2.09
N ARG A 58 -6.16 8.29 0.86
CA ARG A 58 -5.33 8.76 -0.25
C ARG A 58 -6.11 8.85 -1.54
N VAL A 59 -5.68 9.73 -2.43
CA VAL A 59 -6.01 9.67 -3.86
C VAL A 59 -4.72 9.27 -4.57
N ARG A 60 -4.73 8.10 -5.23
CA ARG A 60 -3.62 7.62 -6.03
C ARG A 60 -3.96 7.69 -7.51
N ARG A 61 -2.93 7.83 -8.35
CA ARG A 61 -3.05 7.66 -9.80
C ARG A 61 -2.25 6.45 -10.23
N GLU A 62 -2.86 5.62 -11.03
CA GLU A 62 -2.24 4.48 -11.70
C GLU A 62 -2.26 4.79 -13.20
N ASN A 63 -1.11 4.99 -13.81
CA ASN A 63 -1.01 5.44 -15.21
C ASN A 63 -1.93 6.64 -15.52
N GLY A 64 -2.03 7.60 -14.58
CA GLY A 64 -2.86 8.78 -14.68
C GLY A 64 -4.32 8.61 -14.26
N GLN A 65 -4.82 7.39 -14.03
CA GLN A 65 -6.21 7.17 -13.61
C GLN A 65 -6.35 7.33 -12.09
N PRO A 66 -7.16 8.29 -11.60
CA PRO A 66 -7.27 8.55 -10.17
C PRO A 66 -8.22 7.56 -9.47
N ILE A 67 -7.79 7.12 -8.28
CA ILE A 67 -8.51 6.19 -7.41
C ILE A 67 -8.45 6.74 -5.99
N ALA A 68 -9.61 6.93 -5.37
CA ALA A 68 -9.74 7.24 -3.94
C ALA A 68 -9.64 5.93 -3.14
N THR A 69 -8.75 5.87 -2.16
CA THR A 69 -8.51 4.68 -1.35
C THR A 69 -8.63 5.01 0.12
N LEU A 70 -9.44 4.25 0.83
CA LEU A 70 -9.43 4.17 2.30
C LEU A 70 -8.76 2.88 2.73
N LYS A 71 -7.92 2.97 3.78
CA LYS A 71 -7.38 1.82 4.51
C LYS A 71 -7.64 2.04 5.98
N TRP A 72 -8.17 1.04 6.69
CA TRP A 72 -8.55 1.18 8.10
C TRP A 72 -8.31 -0.07 8.90
N GLY A 73 -8.19 0.13 10.22
CA GLY A 73 -7.84 -0.90 11.16
C GLY A 73 -6.48 -1.50 10.83
N GLY A 74 -6.26 -2.70 11.24
CA GLY A 74 -5.14 -3.46 10.74
C GLY A 74 -4.28 -4.07 11.83
N LYS A 75 -3.69 -5.20 11.45
CA LYS A 75 -2.71 -5.94 12.21
C LYS A 75 -1.48 -6.10 11.35
N VAL A 76 -0.33 -5.87 11.93
CA VAL A 76 0.96 -6.14 11.28
C VAL A 76 1.73 -7.12 12.14
N GLU A 77 2.08 -8.27 11.58
CA GLU A 77 2.86 -9.29 12.27
C GLU A 77 3.86 -9.91 11.30
N ASN A 78 5.15 -9.81 11.62
CA ASN A 78 6.23 -10.41 10.81
C ASN A 78 6.15 -10.05 9.30
N GLY A 79 5.87 -8.77 8.98
CA GLY A 79 5.73 -8.29 7.61
C GLY A 79 4.38 -8.60 6.93
N LEU A 80 3.51 -9.39 7.56
CA LEU A 80 2.14 -9.62 7.12
C LEU A 80 1.25 -8.47 7.57
N HIS A 81 0.61 -7.81 6.62
CA HIS A 81 -0.35 -6.73 6.84
C HIS A 81 -1.76 -7.24 6.51
N MET A 82 -2.68 -7.06 7.44
CA MET A 82 -4.10 -7.40 7.29
C MET A 82 -4.94 -6.20 7.67
N ARG A 83 -5.72 -5.64 6.75
CA ARG A 83 -6.51 -4.42 7.01
C ARG A 83 -7.71 -4.28 6.08
N GLY A 84 -8.68 -3.45 6.48
CA GLY A 84 -9.74 -3.01 5.59
C GLY A 84 -9.19 -2.14 4.47
N GLU A 85 -9.66 -2.35 3.25
CA GLU A 85 -9.38 -1.49 2.10
C GLU A 85 -10.62 -1.30 1.26
N LEU A 86 -10.84 -0.07 0.81
CA LEU A 86 -11.89 0.30 -0.14
C LEU A 86 -11.32 1.23 -1.21
N ASN A 87 -11.44 0.83 -2.46
CA ASN A 87 -11.00 1.59 -3.62
C ASN A 87 -12.23 2.05 -4.42
N VAL A 88 -12.26 3.33 -4.81
CA VAL A 88 -13.29 3.92 -5.64
C VAL A 88 -12.63 4.70 -6.78
N SER A 89 -12.93 4.32 -8.03
CA SER A 89 -12.48 5.10 -9.20
C SER A 89 -13.14 6.47 -9.19
N VAL A 90 -12.35 7.51 -9.38
CA VAL A 90 -12.80 8.90 -9.35
C VAL A 90 -12.34 9.66 -10.59
N ASN A 91 -12.80 10.89 -10.77
CA ASN A 91 -12.35 11.76 -11.85
C ASN A 91 -11.30 12.77 -11.37
N GLU A 92 -10.69 13.50 -12.29
CA GLU A 92 -9.67 14.51 -12.01
C GLU A 92 -10.19 15.70 -11.20
N GLU A 93 -11.45 16.04 -11.30
CA GLU A 93 -12.07 17.12 -10.50
C GLU A 93 -12.11 16.72 -9.03
N TYR A 94 -12.55 15.48 -8.75
CA TYR A 94 -12.52 14.93 -7.40
C TYR A 94 -11.10 14.83 -6.85
N ALA A 95 -10.14 14.39 -7.67
CA ALA A 95 -8.75 14.23 -7.24
C ALA A 95 -8.11 15.56 -6.79
N LYS A 96 -8.56 16.71 -7.29
CA LYS A 96 -8.12 18.05 -6.87
C LYS A 96 -8.72 18.48 -5.54
N ASN A 97 -9.96 18.06 -5.26
CA ASN A 97 -10.72 18.43 -4.06
C ASN A 97 -11.39 17.18 -3.46
N PRO A 98 -10.61 16.25 -2.91
CA PRO A 98 -11.15 14.99 -2.42
C PRO A 98 -12.02 15.19 -1.17
N SER A 99 -13.05 14.36 -1.05
CA SER A 99 -14.01 14.36 0.04
C SER A 99 -14.31 12.94 0.49
N LEU A 100 -14.50 12.73 1.78
CA LEU A 100 -14.85 11.43 2.33
C LEU A 100 -16.26 10.96 1.91
N SER A 101 -17.08 11.86 1.40
CA SER A 101 -18.45 11.55 0.94
C SER A 101 -18.51 10.52 -0.19
N ILE A 102 -17.42 10.30 -0.95
CA ILE A 102 -17.34 9.27 -1.99
C ILE A 102 -17.54 7.86 -1.43
N PHE A 103 -17.26 7.67 -0.14
CA PHE A 103 -17.38 6.39 0.56
C PHE A 103 -18.75 6.19 1.24
N LYS A 104 -19.70 7.11 1.02
CA LYS A 104 -21.04 7.02 1.60
C LYS A 104 -21.73 5.72 1.20
N GLY A 105 -22.25 5.02 2.20
CA GLY A 105 -22.88 3.71 2.02
C GLY A 105 -21.92 2.52 2.20
N SER A 106 -20.64 2.75 2.43
CA SER A 106 -19.71 1.70 2.86
C SER A 106 -19.85 1.43 4.37
N GLU A 107 -19.40 0.26 4.81
CA GLU A 107 -19.43 -0.16 6.22
C GLU A 107 -18.64 0.78 7.15
N ILE A 108 -17.57 1.42 6.63
CA ILE A 108 -16.68 2.29 7.41
C ILE A 108 -17.15 3.76 7.41
N TYR A 109 -18.18 4.14 6.63
CA TYR A 109 -18.51 5.53 6.41
C TYR A 109 -18.86 6.29 7.70
N GLU A 110 -19.65 5.70 8.58
CA GLU A 110 -20.03 6.34 9.87
C GLU A 110 -18.81 6.61 10.76
N GLU A 111 -17.82 5.72 10.73
CA GLU A 111 -16.58 5.87 11.52
C GLU A 111 -15.72 7.01 10.96
N ILE A 112 -15.54 7.09 9.64
CA ILE A 112 -14.75 8.16 9.02
C ILE A 112 -15.42 9.53 9.14
N GLU A 113 -16.75 9.60 9.02
CA GLU A 113 -17.52 10.85 9.20
C GLU A 113 -17.38 11.34 10.65
N LYS A 114 -17.53 10.43 11.63
CA LYS A 114 -17.33 10.74 13.04
C LYS A 114 -15.88 11.15 13.36
N ALA A 115 -14.89 10.49 12.75
CA ALA A 115 -13.50 10.83 12.97
C ALA A 115 -13.17 12.22 12.41
N ALA A 116 -13.55 12.49 11.18
CA ALA A 116 -13.22 13.77 10.50
C ALA A 116 -14.04 14.96 11.03
N CYS A 117 -15.24 14.74 11.60
CA CYS A 117 -16.13 15.78 12.17
C CYS A 117 -16.32 16.97 11.20
N ASP A 118 -16.56 16.73 9.93
CA ASP A 118 -16.72 17.75 8.87
C ASP A 118 -15.52 18.71 8.71
N LYS A 119 -14.37 18.39 9.30
CA LYS A 119 -13.18 19.21 9.15
C LYS A 119 -12.61 19.08 7.72
N PRO A 120 -12.04 20.16 7.18
CA PRO A 120 -11.44 20.13 5.84
C PRO A 120 -10.21 19.21 5.81
N LEU A 121 -10.11 18.42 4.74
CA LEU A 121 -8.94 17.60 4.44
C LEU A 121 -7.82 18.46 3.85
N LYS A 122 -6.58 18.12 4.19
CA LYS A 122 -5.36 18.74 3.67
C LYS A 122 -4.40 17.68 3.16
N PRO A 123 -3.64 17.95 2.09
CA PRO A 123 -2.57 17.07 1.67
C PRO A 123 -1.48 17.02 2.75
N LEU A 124 -0.99 15.83 3.06
CA LEU A 124 -0.06 15.58 4.15
C LEU A 124 1.31 15.14 3.64
N LEU A 125 1.32 14.18 2.73
CA LEU A 125 2.51 13.63 2.12
C LEU A 125 2.17 12.98 0.77
N GLU A 126 3.21 12.75 -0.03
CA GLU A 126 3.10 12.06 -1.31
C GLU A 126 3.94 10.78 -1.31
N ALA A 127 3.52 9.81 -2.10
CA ALA A 127 4.29 8.61 -2.39
C ALA A 127 4.28 8.38 -3.91
N ASN A 128 5.44 8.49 -4.53
CA ASN A 128 5.60 8.39 -5.97
C ASN A 128 6.53 7.22 -6.28
N CYS A 129 6.07 6.25 -7.07
CA CYS A 129 6.87 5.09 -7.42
C CYS A 129 6.50 4.52 -8.80
N VAL A 130 7.43 3.81 -9.38
CA VAL A 130 7.15 2.87 -10.45
C VAL A 130 6.93 1.51 -9.83
N ARG A 131 5.76 0.93 -10.07
CA ARG A 131 5.40 -0.44 -9.68
C ARG A 131 5.59 -1.36 -10.86
N LYS A 132 6.38 -2.42 -10.67
CA LYS A 132 6.39 -3.56 -11.59
C LYS A 132 5.68 -4.71 -10.89
N GLN A 133 4.64 -5.24 -11.52
CA GLN A 133 3.86 -6.31 -10.90
C GLN A 133 3.52 -7.42 -11.86
N MET A 134 3.23 -8.60 -11.30
CA MET A 134 2.72 -9.74 -12.02
C MET A 134 1.72 -10.50 -11.18
N ARG A 135 0.73 -11.12 -11.81
CA ARG A 135 -0.16 -12.09 -11.16
C ARG A 135 0.43 -13.47 -11.28
N VAL A 136 0.40 -14.20 -10.18
CA VAL A 136 0.91 -15.57 -10.07
C VAL A 136 -0.16 -16.51 -9.54
N ASP A 137 -0.18 -17.75 -10.04
CA ASP A 137 -1.10 -18.81 -9.63
C ASP A 137 -0.29 -20.05 -9.23
N THR A 138 -0.32 -20.39 -7.95
CA THR A 138 0.35 -21.60 -7.42
C THR A 138 -0.51 -22.86 -7.55
N GLY A 139 -1.76 -22.71 -7.97
CA GLY A 139 -2.79 -23.75 -7.95
C GLY A 139 -3.54 -23.84 -6.61
N LYS A 140 -3.10 -23.11 -5.56
CA LYS A 140 -3.80 -22.99 -4.26
C LYS A 140 -4.20 -21.56 -3.96
N SER A 141 -3.37 -20.60 -4.37
CA SER A 141 -3.65 -19.19 -4.27
C SER A 141 -3.31 -18.46 -5.57
N ILE A 142 -4.02 -17.37 -5.81
CA ILE A 142 -3.67 -16.36 -6.81
C ILE A 142 -3.21 -15.13 -6.04
N SER A 143 -2.01 -14.65 -6.37
CA SER A 143 -1.41 -13.50 -5.71
C SER A 143 -0.87 -12.49 -6.71
N VAL A 144 -0.73 -11.23 -6.30
CA VAL A 144 -0.03 -10.19 -7.04
C VAL A 144 1.32 -9.96 -6.37
N VAL A 145 2.39 -10.18 -7.13
CA VAL A 145 3.77 -9.88 -6.70
C VAL A 145 4.18 -8.56 -7.30
N SER A 146 4.48 -7.57 -6.46
CA SER A 146 4.77 -6.19 -6.88
C SER A 146 6.12 -5.73 -6.33
N LEU A 147 6.92 -5.06 -7.16
CA LEU A 147 8.13 -4.35 -6.77
C LEU A 147 7.92 -2.84 -6.96
N ASP A 148 7.91 -2.10 -5.86
CA ASP A 148 7.76 -0.64 -5.83
C ASP A 148 9.13 0.04 -5.66
N LEU A 149 9.47 0.93 -6.58
CA LEU A 149 10.70 1.72 -6.54
C LEU A 149 10.37 3.21 -6.70
N GLY A 150 10.76 4.03 -5.72
CA GLY A 150 10.42 5.45 -5.76
C GLY A 150 10.76 6.18 -4.47
N GLU A 151 9.94 7.15 -4.11
CA GLU A 151 10.15 7.97 -2.91
C GLU A 151 8.84 8.40 -2.24
N ILE A 152 8.92 8.60 -0.94
CA ILE A 152 7.93 9.31 -0.12
C ILE A 152 8.43 10.73 0.03
N VAL A 153 7.55 11.71 -0.24
CA VAL A 153 7.87 13.14 -0.19
C VAL A 153 7.03 13.81 0.89
N THR A 154 7.68 14.56 1.75
CA THR A 154 7.03 15.35 2.80
C THR A 154 7.62 16.76 2.88
N SER A 155 6.98 17.67 3.60
CA SER A 155 7.51 19.02 3.87
C SER A 155 8.78 19.02 4.72
N LYS A 156 9.16 17.90 5.34
CA LYS A 156 10.34 17.79 6.22
C LYS A 156 11.44 16.87 5.67
N GLY A 157 11.26 16.31 4.49
CA GLY A 157 12.25 15.45 3.83
C GLY A 157 11.61 14.29 3.08
N ASN A 158 12.46 13.50 2.47
CA ASN A 158 12.07 12.37 1.63
C ASN A 158 12.62 11.06 2.19
N ALA A 159 11.98 9.95 1.85
CA ALA A 159 12.48 8.60 2.11
C ALA A 159 12.32 7.73 0.85
N PRO A 160 13.25 6.80 0.58
CA PRO A 160 13.13 5.91 -0.56
C PRO A 160 12.00 4.89 -0.36
N ILE A 161 11.35 4.52 -1.46
CA ILE A 161 10.49 3.34 -1.56
C ILE A 161 11.29 2.28 -2.31
N SER A 162 11.47 1.11 -1.69
CA SER A 162 12.06 -0.06 -2.31
C SER A 162 11.50 -1.28 -1.60
N GLU A 163 10.36 -1.75 -2.07
CA GLU A 163 9.52 -2.73 -1.38
C GLU A 163 9.07 -3.82 -2.35
N LEU A 164 9.12 -5.08 -1.90
CA LEU A 164 8.42 -6.20 -2.51
C LEU A 164 7.15 -6.44 -1.72
N GLU A 165 6.02 -6.48 -2.40
CA GLU A 165 4.72 -6.82 -1.84
C GLU A 165 4.20 -8.09 -2.51
N VAL A 166 3.67 -9.02 -1.71
CA VAL A 166 2.94 -10.21 -2.19
C VAL A 166 1.55 -10.13 -1.58
N GLU A 167 0.57 -9.81 -2.40
CA GLU A 167 -0.81 -9.58 -1.99
C GLU A 167 -1.70 -10.74 -2.44
N LEU A 168 -2.53 -11.25 -1.53
CA LEU A 168 -3.50 -12.28 -1.82
C LEU A 168 -4.66 -11.71 -2.65
N TYR A 169 -4.81 -12.20 -3.88
CA TYR A 169 -5.99 -11.90 -4.69
C TYR A 169 -7.14 -12.86 -4.36
N SER A 170 -6.85 -14.17 -4.27
CA SER A 170 -7.83 -15.19 -3.88
C SER A 170 -7.16 -16.51 -3.51
N GLY A 171 -7.85 -17.35 -2.75
CA GLY A 171 -7.39 -18.69 -2.39
C GLY A 171 -6.80 -18.77 -0.99
N ASP A 172 -5.80 -19.60 -0.82
CA ASP A 172 -5.20 -19.97 0.46
C ASP A 172 -4.17 -18.93 0.93
N GLU A 173 -4.40 -18.34 2.10
CA GLU A 173 -3.52 -17.33 2.71
C GLU A 173 -2.15 -17.91 3.10
N ASP A 174 -2.13 -19.12 3.66
CA ASP A 174 -0.88 -19.78 4.08
C ASP A 174 0.02 -20.08 2.88
N ASP A 175 -0.57 -20.39 1.72
CA ASP A 175 0.16 -20.62 0.48
C ASP A 175 0.79 -19.32 -0.07
N MET A 176 0.05 -18.21 -0.05
CA MET A 176 0.60 -16.88 -0.39
C MET A 176 1.74 -16.50 0.58
N ILE A 177 1.56 -16.74 1.88
CA ILE A 177 2.59 -16.50 2.89
C ILE A 177 3.84 -17.34 2.60
N ALA A 178 3.68 -18.62 2.24
CA ALA A 178 4.79 -19.50 1.90
C ALA A 178 5.58 -18.98 0.69
N LEU A 179 4.89 -18.53 -0.37
CA LEU A 179 5.51 -17.93 -1.55
C LEU A 179 6.32 -16.67 -1.18
N GLY A 180 5.72 -15.76 -0.41
CA GLY A 180 6.41 -14.54 0.01
C GLY A 180 7.65 -14.82 0.88
N ARG A 181 7.58 -15.79 1.79
CA ARG A 181 8.71 -16.22 2.64
C ARG A 181 9.82 -16.90 1.83
N GLU A 182 9.48 -17.69 0.81
CA GLU A 182 10.46 -18.26 -0.12
C GLU A 182 11.26 -17.15 -0.81
N LEU A 183 10.57 -16.14 -1.38
CA LEU A 183 11.21 -14.99 -2.03
C LEU A 183 12.09 -14.21 -1.05
N ALA A 184 11.58 -13.95 0.16
CA ALA A 184 12.33 -13.23 1.19
C ALA A 184 13.64 -13.97 1.57
N THR A 185 13.58 -15.28 1.74
CA THR A 185 14.73 -16.12 2.06
C THR A 185 15.73 -16.12 0.89
N LYS A 186 15.25 -16.33 -0.34
CA LYS A 186 16.07 -16.42 -1.55
C LYS A 186 16.84 -15.15 -1.84
N TYR A 187 16.21 -14.00 -1.60
CA TYR A 187 16.78 -12.68 -1.89
C TYR A 187 17.26 -11.94 -0.64
N ASN A 188 17.30 -12.60 0.51
CA ASN A 188 17.73 -12.05 1.82
C ASN A 188 17.02 -10.72 2.13
N LEU A 189 15.69 -10.68 1.97
CA LEU A 189 14.88 -9.49 2.19
C LEU A 189 14.54 -9.32 3.68
N LYS A 190 14.39 -8.07 4.09
CA LYS A 190 13.95 -7.72 5.45
C LYS A 190 12.45 -7.48 5.49
N GLU A 191 11.81 -7.85 6.57
CA GLU A 191 10.38 -7.58 6.77
C GLU A 191 10.08 -6.10 6.77
N GLY A 192 9.07 -5.69 6.00
CA GLY A 192 8.57 -4.33 5.91
C GLY A 192 7.42 -4.08 6.89
N ALA A 193 7.73 -3.66 8.12
CA ALA A 193 6.73 -3.46 9.16
C ALA A 193 5.89 -2.18 9.00
N LYS A 194 6.31 -1.23 8.15
CA LYS A 194 5.68 0.09 8.02
C LYS A 194 5.07 0.28 6.64
N SER A 195 3.88 0.88 6.61
CA SER A 195 3.29 1.36 5.35
C SER A 195 3.99 2.64 4.88
N LYS A 196 3.89 2.96 3.58
CA LYS A 196 4.37 4.23 2.99
C LYS A 196 3.83 5.44 3.76
N PHE A 197 2.54 5.40 4.16
CA PHE A 197 1.92 6.45 4.98
C PHE A 197 2.61 6.60 6.35
N ARG A 198 2.88 5.47 7.03
CA ARG A 198 3.55 5.49 8.35
C ARG A 198 4.96 6.05 8.27
N VAL A 199 5.73 5.68 7.24
CA VAL A 199 7.07 6.24 7.01
C VAL A 199 7.00 7.76 6.81
N GLY A 200 6.06 8.24 6.01
CA GLY A 200 5.86 9.67 5.79
C GLY A 200 5.46 10.43 7.05
N LEU A 201 4.59 9.87 7.89
CA LEU A 201 4.23 10.45 9.19
C LEU A 201 5.44 10.57 10.13
N GLU A 202 6.31 9.58 10.16
CA GLU A 202 7.54 9.63 10.96
C GLU A 202 8.50 10.72 10.48
N LEU A 203 8.65 10.91 9.16
CA LEU A 203 9.41 12.03 8.60
C LEU A 203 8.84 13.38 9.02
N LEU A 204 7.52 13.51 9.10
CA LEU A 204 6.82 14.70 9.59
C LEU A 204 6.97 14.89 11.11
N GLY A 205 7.52 13.92 11.83
CA GLY A 205 7.74 13.96 13.27
C GLY A 205 6.57 13.41 14.09
N TYR A 206 5.58 12.79 13.46
CA TYR A 206 4.48 12.15 14.19
C TYR A 206 4.93 10.79 14.71
N LYS A 207 5.04 10.67 16.02
CA LYS A 207 5.27 9.40 16.71
C LYS A 207 3.91 8.89 17.20
N LYS A 208 3.53 7.68 16.81
CA LYS A 208 2.40 7.01 17.47
C LYS A 208 2.86 6.77 18.91
N GLU A 209 2.26 7.43 19.88
CA GLU A 209 2.41 6.99 21.26
C GLU A 209 1.89 5.55 21.32
N ASN A 210 2.74 4.62 21.75
CA ASN A 210 2.30 3.27 22.04
C ASN A 210 1.25 3.38 23.15
N LYS A 211 -0.01 3.40 22.79
CA LYS A 211 -1.05 3.03 23.73
C LYS A 211 -0.92 1.53 23.92
N LEU A 212 -0.40 1.18 25.07
CA LEU A 212 -0.35 -0.17 25.61
C LEU A 212 -1.73 -0.84 25.55
#